data_2f0e1a3ff82661518431100bf1cec5b7
#
_entry.id   2f0e1a3ff82661518431100bf1cec5b7
#
_cell.length_a   1.000
_cell.length_b   1.000
_cell.length_c   1.000
_cell.angle_alpha   90.00
_cell.angle_beta   90.00
_cell.angle_gamma   90.00
#
_symmetry.space_group_name_H-M   'P 1'
#
loop_
_entity.id
_entity.type
_entity.pdbx_description
1 polymer ?
#
loop_
_entity_poly.entity_id
_entity_poly.type
_entity_poly.pdbx_seq_one_letter_code
_entity_poly.pdbx_strand_id
1 'polypeptide(L)'
;VFRNGQTTICTISDGMGCGPQAARSSQFVTQVLQRMLSAKLPVEAAVQSINALLHADQRELFATLDFLCYDQRRHQAFLSKSGACPTYLIREDQIMEISGESLPIGIIQEIETDCFQIDCQDQDCFVMSSDGVEKQVLDQWIRGGDPDQILQRIETGLQAMEETGCADDVTVLIARVSKR
;
A
#
# COMPACT_ATOMS: atom_id res chain seq x y z
N VAL A 1 9.36 -1.38 -2.00
CA VAL A 1 9.45 -2.75 -1.46
C VAL A 1 10.84 -2.96 -0.87
N PHE A 2 10.94 -3.52 0.32
CA PHE A 2 12.23 -3.88 0.93
C PHE A 2 12.11 -5.16 1.77
N ARG A 3 13.26 -5.76 2.10
CA ARG A 3 13.32 -6.96 2.95
C ARG A 3 14.05 -6.66 4.26
N ASN A 4 13.51 -7.18 5.36
CA ASN A 4 14.14 -7.15 6.67
C ASN A 4 14.18 -8.59 7.23
N GLY A 5 15.30 -9.27 7.04
CA GLY A 5 15.43 -10.69 7.36
C GLY A 5 14.49 -11.57 6.51
N GLN A 6 13.56 -12.25 7.17
CA GLN A 6 12.55 -13.11 6.52
C GLN A 6 11.20 -12.40 6.32
N THR A 7 11.17 -11.11 6.51
CA THR A 7 9.99 -10.29 6.30
C THR A 7 10.14 -9.50 5.02
N THR A 8 9.12 -9.57 4.15
CA THR A 8 9.00 -8.71 2.96
C THR A 8 8.01 -7.62 3.26
N ILE A 9 8.38 -6.38 2.99
CA ILE A 9 7.57 -5.20 3.26
C ILE A 9 7.30 -4.48 1.94
N CYS A 10 6.02 -4.25 1.68
CA CYS A 10 5.51 -3.47 0.56
C CYS A 10 4.80 -2.24 1.10
N THR A 11 5.04 -1.08 0.50
CA THR A 11 4.43 0.18 0.95
C THR A 11 4.09 1.02 -0.26
N ILE A 12 2.87 1.53 -0.30
CA ILE A 12 2.43 2.62 -1.17
C ILE A 12 2.09 3.80 -0.26
N SER A 13 2.53 4.97 -0.62
CA SER A 13 2.17 6.22 0.04
C SER A 13 2.00 7.28 -1.03
N ASP A 14 0.90 7.99 -0.96
CA ASP A 14 0.61 9.10 -1.82
C ASP A 14 0.48 10.38 -1.00
N GLY A 15 1.18 11.44 -1.42
CA GLY A 15 1.14 12.73 -0.77
C GLY A 15 -0.07 13.53 -1.24
N MET A 16 -0.87 14.02 -0.32
CA MET A 16 -2.06 14.79 -0.68
C MET A 16 -1.72 16.08 -1.42
N GLY A 17 -2.50 16.36 -2.47
CA GLY A 17 -2.29 17.49 -3.36
C GLY A 17 -1.50 17.11 -4.62
N CYS A 18 -0.79 18.06 -5.21
CA CYS A 18 -0.02 17.82 -6.42
C CYS A 18 1.37 18.47 -6.36
N GLY A 19 2.26 17.96 -7.21
CA GLY A 19 3.59 18.53 -7.42
C GLY A 19 4.62 18.22 -6.34
N PRO A 20 5.69 19.04 -6.21
CA PRO A 20 6.85 18.69 -5.39
C PRO A 20 6.56 18.54 -3.88
N GLN A 21 5.50 19.16 -3.37
CA GLN A 21 5.15 19.07 -1.96
C GLN A 21 4.53 17.70 -1.65
N ALA A 22 3.57 17.24 -2.46
CA ALA A 22 2.98 15.92 -2.36
C ALA A 22 4.04 14.82 -2.47
N ALA A 23 4.92 14.91 -3.48
CA ALA A 23 6.03 13.98 -3.66
C ALA A 23 6.98 13.93 -2.45
N ARG A 24 7.25 15.07 -1.79
CA ARG A 24 8.07 15.09 -0.57
C ARG A 24 7.37 14.42 0.61
N SER A 25 6.05 14.58 0.76
CA SER A 25 5.28 13.95 1.83
C SER A 25 5.34 12.43 1.70
N SER A 26 5.03 11.88 0.54
CA SER A 26 5.06 10.44 0.28
C SER A 26 6.47 9.85 0.42
N GLN A 27 7.50 10.53 -0.09
CA GLN A 27 8.89 10.13 0.07
C GLN A 27 9.33 10.15 1.53
N PHE A 28 8.94 11.17 2.30
CA PHE A 28 9.23 11.23 3.72
C PHE A 28 8.62 10.06 4.47
N VAL A 29 7.32 9.79 4.27
CA VAL A 29 6.62 8.68 4.91
C VAL A 29 7.31 7.35 4.63
N THR A 30 7.56 7.04 3.36
CA THR A 30 8.14 5.75 2.95
C THR A 30 9.58 5.58 3.45
N GLN A 31 10.41 6.61 3.37
CA GLN A 31 11.81 6.55 3.82
C GLN A 31 11.94 6.44 5.33
N VAL A 32 11.14 7.23 6.09
CA VAL A 32 11.19 7.20 7.56
C VAL A 32 10.63 5.88 8.07
N LEU A 33 9.52 5.40 7.51
CA LEU A 33 8.95 4.10 7.84
C LEU A 33 9.99 2.98 7.62
N GLN A 34 10.64 2.96 6.46
CA GLN A 34 11.68 1.97 6.16
C GLN A 34 12.81 1.99 7.19
N ARG A 35 13.29 3.16 7.57
CA ARG A 35 14.37 3.31 8.56
C ARG A 35 13.95 2.83 9.95
N MET A 36 12.75 3.21 10.40
CA MET A 36 12.22 2.81 11.69
C MET A 36 12.01 1.29 11.79
N LEU A 37 11.43 0.68 10.76
CA LEU A 37 11.23 -0.77 10.70
C LEU A 37 12.56 -1.53 10.58
N SER A 38 13.54 -0.98 9.87
CA SER A 38 14.90 -1.55 9.83
C SER A 38 15.59 -1.51 11.20
N ALA A 39 15.27 -0.50 12.01
CA ALA A 39 15.70 -0.40 13.40
C ALA A 39 14.85 -1.24 14.39
N LYS A 40 13.92 -2.08 13.85
CA LYS A 40 13.03 -2.97 14.62
C LYS A 40 12.01 -2.25 15.49
N LEU A 41 11.63 -1.03 15.17
CA LEU A 41 10.48 -0.40 15.80
C LEU A 41 9.20 -1.14 15.41
N PRO A 42 8.23 -1.29 16.32
CA PRO A 42 6.88 -1.77 15.96
C PRO A 42 6.23 -0.86 14.92
N VAL A 43 5.40 -1.44 14.05
CA VAL A 43 4.75 -0.69 12.95
C VAL A 43 3.91 0.45 13.50
N GLU A 44 3.13 0.18 14.54
CA GLU A 44 2.25 1.17 15.17
C GLU A 44 3.06 2.37 15.72
N ALA A 45 4.18 2.10 16.40
CA ALA A 45 5.05 3.15 16.93
C ALA A 45 5.70 3.97 15.78
N ALA A 46 6.07 3.33 14.70
CA ALA A 46 6.62 3.99 13.52
C ALA A 46 5.57 4.91 12.86
N VAL A 47 4.34 4.42 12.66
CA VAL A 47 3.25 5.20 12.06
C VAL A 47 2.87 6.39 12.95
N GLN A 48 2.71 6.20 14.26
CA GLN A 48 2.44 7.29 15.21
C GLN A 48 3.54 8.36 15.19
N SER A 49 4.82 7.93 15.14
CA SER A 49 5.94 8.87 15.06
C SER A 49 5.93 9.68 13.77
N ILE A 50 5.64 9.04 12.64
CA ILE A 50 5.55 9.71 11.33
C ILE A 50 4.37 10.69 11.35
N ASN A 51 3.21 10.26 11.88
CA ASN A 51 2.04 11.12 12.03
C ASN A 51 2.34 12.37 12.82
N ALA A 52 2.97 12.21 14.00
CA ALA A 52 3.34 13.34 14.85
C ALA A 52 4.30 14.31 14.13
N LEU A 53 5.27 13.80 13.37
CA LEU A 53 6.20 14.61 12.60
C LEU A 53 5.50 15.40 11.49
N LEU A 54 4.58 14.78 10.74
CA LEU A 54 3.84 15.46 9.68
C LEU A 54 2.85 16.47 10.27
N HIS A 55 2.13 16.08 11.33
CA HIS A 55 1.15 16.95 11.99
C HIS A 55 1.79 18.21 12.60
N ALA A 56 3.01 18.08 13.11
CA ALA A 56 3.77 19.22 13.66
C ALA A 56 4.35 20.13 12.56
N ASP A 57 4.36 19.71 11.30
CA ASP A 57 4.90 20.51 10.20
C ASP A 57 3.88 21.57 9.79
N GLN A 58 4.29 22.83 9.85
CA GLN A 58 3.44 23.99 9.50
C GLN A 58 3.05 24.05 8.02
N ARG A 59 3.62 23.17 7.17
CA ARG A 59 3.34 23.12 5.72
C ARG A 59 2.12 22.26 5.38
N GLU A 60 1.40 21.75 6.38
CA GLU A 60 0.23 20.90 6.19
C GLU A 60 0.53 19.70 5.27
N LEU A 61 1.57 18.93 5.62
CA LEU A 61 1.99 17.77 4.87
C LEU A 61 1.16 16.56 5.29
N PHE A 62 0.40 16.03 4.34
CA PHE A 62 -0.43 14.83 4.55
C PHE A 62 -0.07 13.76 3.52
N ALA A 63 -0.22 12.50 3.89
CA ALA A 63 -0.02 11.39 2.97
C ALA A 63 -0.85 10.17 3.36
N THR A 64 -1.24 9.40 2.36
CA THR A 64 -1.79 8.06 2.58
C THR A 64 -0.67 7.10 2.99
N LEU A 65 -1.05 6.01 3.64
CA LEU A 65 -0.15 4.88 3.88
C LEU A 65 -0.90 3.57 3.67
N ASP A 66 -0.46 2.79 2.70
CA ASP A 66 -0.82 1.40 2.53
C ASP A 66 0.42 0.54 2.76
N PHE A 67 0.37 -0.30 3.77
CA PHE A 67 1.50 -1.08 4.26
C PHE A 67 1.13 -2.55 4.32
N LEU A 68 1.93 -3.39 3.67
CA LEU A 68 1.83 -4.85 3.71
C LEU A 68 3.16 -5.42 4.19
N CYS A 69 3.12 -6.20 5.25
CA CYS A 69 4.26 -6.90 5.83
C CYS A 69 3.99 -8.40 5.80
N TYR A 70 4.77 -9.17 5.05
CA TYR A 70 4.66 -10.63 5.00
C TYR A 70 5.80 -11.29 5.76
N ASP A 71 5.46 -12.06 6.80
CA ASP A 71 6.39 -12.91 7.56
C ASP A 71 6.44 -14.33 6.95
N GLN A 72 7.57 -14.66 6.32
CA GLN A 72 7.77 -15.96 5.67
C GLN A 72 7.78 -17.14 6.64
N ARG A 73 8.16 -16.93 7.93
CA ARG A 73 8.19 -18.02 8.93
C ARG A 73 6.81 -18.38 9.41
N ARG A 74 5.99 -17.35 9.61
CA ARG A 74 4.63 -17.53 10.15
C ARG A 74 3.61 -17.74 9.05
N HIS A 75 3.97 -17.50 7.79
CA HIS A 75 3.04 -17.43 6.66
C HIS A 75 1.87 -16.49 6.93
N GLN A 76 2.17 -15.34 7.51
CA GLN A 76 1.19 -14.33 7.87
C GLN A 76 1.52 -13.00 7.20
N ALA A 77 0.48 -12.34 6.73
CA ALA A 77 0.54 -10.96 6.30
C ALA A 77 -0.12 -10.05 7.35
N PHE A 78 0.51 -8.92 7.60
CA PHE A 78 -0.04 -7.83 8.37
C PHE A 78 -0.20 -6.62 7.45
N LEU A 79 -1.40 -6.06 7.41
CA LEU A 79 -1.67 -4.83 6.67
C LEU A 79 -2.00 -3.71 7.65
N SER A 80 -1.54 -2.50 7.34
CA SER A 80 -1.94 -1.28 8.05
C SER A 80 -2.25 -0.20 7.03
N LYS A 81 -3.43 0.39 7.16
CA LYS A 81 -3.95 1.37 6.21
C LYS A 81 -4.25 2.70 6.90
N SER A 82 -3.97 3.80 6.19
CA SER A 82 -4.24 5.15 6.63
C SER A 82 -4.59 6.00 5.42
N GLY A 83 -5.87 6.27 5.20
CA GLY A 83 -6.38 7.01 4.04
C GLY A 83 -6.11 6.34 2.69
N ALA A 84 -5.76 5.06 2.69
CA ALA A 84 -5.31 4.34 1.51
C ALA A 84 -6.45 3.63 0.78
N CYS A 85 -6.30 3.46 -0.53
CA CYS A 85 -7.20 2.68 -1.37
C CYS A 85 -7.34 1.24 -0.89
N PRO A 86 -8.41 0.52 -1.28
CA PRO A 86 -8.55 -0.90 -0.97
C PRO A 86 -7.36 -1.73 -1.45
N THR A 87 -6.96 -2.70 -0.65
CA THR A 87 -6.05 -3.78 -1.05
C THR A 87 -6.89 -5.01 -1.37
N TYR A 88 -6.58 -5.70 -2.44
CA TYR A 88 -7.27 -6.93 -2.81
C TYR A 88 -6.40 -8.13 -2.51
N LEU A 89 -6.96 -9.12 -1.82
CA LEU A 89 -6.37 -10.44 -1.70
C LEU A 89 -7.09 -11.39 -2.65
N ILE A 90 -6.33 -11.95 -3.58
CA ILE A 90 -6.79 -12.94 -4.54
C ILE A 90 -6.28 -14.28 -4.05
N ARG A 91 -7.22 -15.18 -3.74
CA ARG A 91 -6.97 -16.53 -3.27
C ARG A 91 -7.78 -17.50 -4.11
N GLU A 92 -7.13 -18.34 -4.89
CA GLU A 92 -7.78 -19.17 -5.89
C GLU A 92 -8.65 -18.30 -6.83
N ASP A 93 -9.96 -18.56 -6.90
CA ASP A 93 -10.91 -17.77 -7.71
C ASP A 93 -11.66 -16.69 -6.89
N GLN A 94 -11.28 -16.48 -5.62
CA GLN A 94 -11.93 -15.52 -4.73
C GLN A 94 -11.13 -14.24 -4.63
N ILE A 95 -11.84 -13.11 -4.69
CA ILE A 95 -11.28 -11.78 -4.48
C ILE A 95 -11.87 -11.24 -3.18
N MET A 96 -11.00 -10.93 -2.21
CA MET A 96 -11.37 -10.30 -0.95
C MET A 96 -10.84 -8.88 -0.93
N GLU A 97 -11.74 -7.93 -0.74
CA GLU A 97 -11.40 -6.51 -0.56
C GLU A 97 -11.07 -6.24 0.91
N ILE A 98 -9.95 -5.55 1.15
CA ILE A 98 -9.47 -5.12 2.46
C ILE A 98 -9.43 -3.60 2.44
N SER A 99 -10.41 -2.97 3.04
CA SER A 99 -10.58 -1.52 3.08
C SER A 99 -10.41 -0.99 4.50
N GLY A 100 -9.84 0.21 4.64
CA GLY A 100 -9.79 0.97 5.88
C GLY A 100 -10.64 2.24 5.78
N GLU A 101 -11.02 2.78 6.93
CA GLU A 101 -11.76 4.05 7.06
C GLU A 101 -10.94 5.15 7.73
N SER A 102 -9.72 4.85 8.14
CA SER A 102 -8.82 5.79 8.81
C SER A 102 -8.37 6.93 7.91
N LEU A 103 -8.11 8.08 8.51
CA LEU A 103 -7.65 9.27 7.81
C LEU A 103 -6.19 9.13 7.34
N PRO A 104 -5.77 9.89 6.32
CA PRO A 104 -4.36 10.03 5.96
C PRO A 104 -3.49 10.52 7.12
N ILE A 105 -2.21 10.12 7.11
CA ILE A 105 -1.21 10.51 8.10
C ILE A 105 -0.96 12.02 8.04
N GLY A 106 -0.89 12.65 9.20
CA GLY A 106 -0.61 14.08 9.38
C GLY A 106 -1.84 14.96 9.59
N ILE A 107 -3.06 14.49 9.26
CA ILE A 107 -4.29 15.29 9.36
C ILE A 107 -4.67 15.59 10.81
N ILE A 108 -4.59 14.58 11.68
CA ILE A 108 -4.97 14.71 13.09
C ILE A 108 -3.81 14.32 14.01
N GLN A 109 -3.82 14.84 15.23
CA GLN A 109 -2.74 14.63 16.18
C GLN A 109 -2.58 13.17 16.60
N GLU A 110 -3.68 12.50 16.90
CA GLU A 110 -3.71 11.08 17.24
C GLU A 110 -4.43 10.32 16.14
N ILE A 111 -3.70 9.46 15.44
CA ILE A 111 -4.25 8.68 14.34
C ILE A 111 -4.51 7.25 14.79
N GLU A 112 -5.67 6.73 14.43
CA GLU A 112 -5.97 5.31 14.44
C GLU A 112 -5.76 4.77 13.03
N THR A 113 -5.09 3.63 12.91
CA THR A 113 -4.85 2.95 11.62
C THR A 113 -5.65 1.67 11.57
N ASP A 114 -6.22 1.36 10.42
CA ASP A 114 -6.87 0.08 10.20
C ASP A 114 -5.81 -1.01 10.06
N CYS A 115 -5.88 -2.03 10.91
CA CYS A 115 -4.92 -3.12 10.94
C CYS A 115 -5.59 -4.46 10.69
N PHE A 116 -5.01 -5.26 9.79
CA PHE A 116 -5.52 -6.57 9.41
C PHE A 116 -4.42 -7.60 9.50
N GLN A 117 -4.73 -8.78 10.04
CA GLN A 117 -3.84 -9.93 10.07
C GLN A 117 -4.46 -11.06 9.26
N ILE A 118 -3.69 -11.65 8.37
CA ILE A 118 -4.15 -12.64 7.41
C ILE A 118 -3.20 -13.83 7.42
N ASP A 119 -3.75 -15.03 7.64
CA ASP A 119 -3.03 -16.26 7.41
C ASP A 119 -2.94 -16.53 5.91
N CYS A 120 -1.71 -16.50 5.39
CA CYS A 120 -1.47 -16.63 3.97
C CYS A 120 -1.38 -18.09 3.52
N GLN A 121 -1.92 -18.34 2.34
CA GLN A 121 -1.76 -19.60 1.61
C GLN A 121 -0.72 -19.45 0.50
N ASP A 122 -0.26 -20.59 -0.03
CA ASP A 122 0.59 -20.57 -1.21
C ASP A 122 -0.20 -20.00 -2.41
N GLN A 123 0.45 -19.19 -3.21
CA GLN A 123 -0.11 -18.48 -4.36
C GLN A 123 -1.10 -17.35 -4.02
N ASP A 124 -1.36 -17.02 -2.75
CA ASP A 124 -2.08 -15.80 -2.42
C ASP A 124 -1.44 -14.59 -3.12
N CYS A 125 -2.27 -13.74 -3.70
CA CYS A 125 -1.82 -12.57 -4.43
C CYS A 125 -2.46 -11.31 -3.84
N PHE A 126 -1.64 -10.38 -3.35
CA PHE A 126 -2.09 -9.07 -2.89
C PHE A 126 -1.90 -8.04 -4.00
N VAL A 127 -2.94 -7.26 -4.27
CA VAL A 127 -2.90 -6.13 -5.20
C VAL A 127 -3.20 -4.86 -4.41
N MET A 128 -2.26 -3.92 -4.42
CA MET A 128 -2.34 -2.60 -3.79
C MET A 128 -2.27 -1.55 -4.89
N SER A 129 -2.98 -0.42 -4.75
CA SER A 129 -2.91 0.68 -5.72
C SER A 129 -2.98 2.05 -5.03
N SER A 130 -2.45 3.08 -5.71
CA SER A 130 -2.79 4.47 -5.43
C SER A 130 -4.18 4.80 -6.00
N ASP A 131 -4.70 5.99 -5.70
CA ASP A 131 -6.03 6.46 -6.11
C ASP A 131 -6.11 6.89 -7.60
N GLY A 132 -4.97 6.98 -8.29
CA GLY A 132 -4.93 7.26 -9.74
C GLY A 132 -5.57 6.16 -10.62
N VAL A 133 -5.90 4.99 -10.05
CA VAL A 133 -6.71 3.95 -10.72
C VAL A 133 -8.11 3.93 -10.15
N GLU A 134 -9.11 4.19 -10.98
CA GLU A 134 -10.50 4.05 -10.55
C GLU A 134 -10.79 2.62 -10.12
N LYS A 135 -11.51 2.45 -8.99
CA LYS A 135 -11.87 1.14 -8.43
C LYS A 135 -12.48 0.21 -9.48
N GLN A 136 -13.39 0.71 -10.31
CA GLN A 136 -14.07 -0.10 -11.32
C GLN A 136 -13.11 -0.64 -12.39
N VAL A 137 -12.08 0.12 -12.72
CA VAL A 137 -11.03 -0.28 -13.68
C VAL A 137 -10.16 -1.35 -13.05
N LEU A 138 -9.71 -1.13 -11.82
CA LEU A 138 -8.91 -2.11 -11.08
C LEU A 138 -9.68 -3.43 -10.88
N ASP A 139 -10.96 -3.36 -10.52
CA ASP A 139 -11.83 -4.54 -10.38
C ASP A 139 -11.92 -5.37 -11.68
N GLN A 140 -11.90 -4.72 -12.85
CA GLN A 140 -11.87 -5.43 -14.13
C GLN A 140 -10.53 -6.13 -14.38
N TRP A 141 -9.42 -5.50 -14.00
CA TRP A 141 -8.09 -6.07 -14.20
C TRP A 141 -7.83 -7.29 -13.32
N ILE A 142 -8.33 -7.28 -12.08
CA ILE A 142 -8.12 -8.37 -11.12
C ILE A 142 -9.12 -9.52 -11.24
N ARG A 143 -10.21 -9.37 -12.01
CA ARG A 143 -11.21 -10.43 -12.22
C ARG A 143 -10.61 -11.64 -12.91
N GLY A 144 -10.97 -12.85 -12.41
CA GLY A 144 -10.62 -14.12 -13.04
C GLY A 144 -9.15 -14.48 -12.96
N GLY A 145 -8.74 -14.85 -11.90
CA GLY A 145 -7.90 -15.66 -11.12
C GLY A 145 -6.44 -15.84 -11.29
N ASP A 146 -5.86 -16.07 -12.42
CA ASP A 146 -4.43 -16.36 -12.51
C ASP A 146 -3.58 -15.10 -12.27
N PRO A 147 -2.69 -15.07 -11.26
CA PRO A 147 -1.84 -13.93 -10.96
C PRO A 147 -1.01 -13.42 -12.14
N ASP A 148 -0.56 -14.32 -13.03
CA ASP A 148 0.23 -13.92 -14.19
C ASP A 148 -0.65 -13.21 -15.24
N GLN A 149 -1.90 -13.64 -15.41
CA GLN A 149 -2.87 -12.95 -16.27
C GLN A 149 -3.32 -11.61 -15.68
N ILE A 150 -3.45 -11.53 -14.36
CA ILE A 150 -3.74 -10.28 -13.67
C ILE A 150 -2.62 -9.27 -13.90
N LEU A 151 -1.37 -9.68 -13.73
CA LEU A 151 -0.21 -8.83 -13.99
C LEU A 151 -0.23 -8.30 -15.42
N GLN A 152 -0.44 -9.17 -16.41
CA GLN A 152 -0.50 -8.77 -17.82
C GLN A 152 -1.61 -7.77 -18.11
N ARG A 153 -2.81 -7.96 -17.52
CA ARG A 153 -3.93 -7.02 -17.68
C ARG A 153 -3.64 -5.65 -17.04
N ILE A 154 -3.02 -5.65 -15.87
CA ILE A 154 -2.62 -4.41 -15.19
C ILE A 154 -1.57 -3.68 -16.03
N GLU A 155 -0.53 -4.36 -16.52
CA GLU A 155 0.49 -3.75 -17.36
C GLU A 155 -0.12 -3.15 -18.64
N THR A 156 -1.00 -3.90 -19.32
CA THR A 156 -1.69 -3.41 -20.53
C THR A 156 -2.60 -2.22 -20.21
N GLY A 157 -3.31 -2.28 -19.10
CA GLY A 157 -4.20 -1.20 -18.66
C GLY A 157 -3.43 0.08 -18.31
N LEU A 158 -2.32 -0.04 -17.60
CA LEU A 158 -1.46 1.10 -17.27
C LEU A 158 -0.86 1.75 -18.53
N GLN A 159 -0.41 0.96 -19.51
CA GLN A 159 0.05 1.47 -20.79
C GLN A 159 -1.04 2.25 -21.54
N ALA A 160 -2.26 1.72 -21.56
CA ALA A 160 -3.40 2.41 -22.19
C ALA A 160 -3.75 3.72 -21.47
N MET A 161 -3.65 3.77 -20.13
CA MET A 161 -3.85 4.99 -19.36
C MET A 161 -2.77 6.04 -19.67
N GLU A 162 -1.52 5.64 -19.79
CA GLU A 162 -0.41 6.53 -20.17
C GLU A 162 -0.61 7.13 -21.56
N GLU A 163 -1.01 6.31 -22.55
CA GLU A 163 -1.28 6.77 -23.93
C GLU A 163 -2.46 7.75 -24.01
N THR A 164 -3.47 7.61 -23.15
CA THR A 164 -4.65 8.50 -23.11
C THR A 164 -4.43 9.75 -22.29
N GLY A 165 -3.27 9.89 -21.62
CA GLY A 165 -2.93 11.05 -20.80
C GLY A 165 -3.67 11.02 -19.47
N CYS A 166 -3.43 10.00 -18.65
CA CYS A 166 -3.95 9.94 -17.28
C CYS A 166 -3.56 11.21 -16.52
N ALA A 167 -4.54 11.80 -15.81
CA ALA A 167 -4.36 13.07 -15.14
C ALA A 167 -3.61 12.97 -13.81
N ASP A 168 -3.37 11.75 -13.31
CA ASP A 168 -2.77 11.50 -11.99
C ASP A 168 -1.69 10.42 -12.03
N ASP A 169 -0.79 10.42 -11.03
CA ASP A 169 0.26 9.43 -10.88
C ASP A 169 -0.35 8.09 -10.43
N VAL A 170 -0.06 7.02 -11.16
CA VAL A 170 -0.58 5.69 -10.91
C VAL A 170 0.52 4.76 -10.42
N THR A 171 0.27 4.12 -9.28
CA THR A 171 1.12 3.05 -8.77
C THR A 171 0.27 1.82 -8.47
N VAL A 172 0.65 0.67 -9.03
CA VAL A 172 0.07 -0.63 -8.67
C VAL A 172 1.20 -1.57 -8.24
N LEU A 173 1.00 -2.24 -7.11
CA LEU A 173 1.93 -3.21 -6.55
C LEU A 173 1.24 -4.56 -6.44
N ILE A 174 1.89 -5.59 -6.97
CA ILE A 174 1.43 -6.97 -6.88
C ILE A 174 2.45 -7.77 -6.07
N ALA A 175 1.98 -8.44 -5.02
CA ALA A 175 2.80 -9.30 -4.18
C ALA A 175 2.20 -10.72 -4.13
N ARG A 176 2.93 -11.70 -4.71
CA ARG A 176 2.53 -13.10 -4.67
C ARG A 176 3.26 -13.85 -3.56
N VAL A 177 2.53 -14.57 -2.74
CA VAL A 177 3.05 -15.44 -1.70
C VAL A 177 3.55 -16.73 -2.35
N SER A 178 4.80 -17.10 -2.06
CA SER A 178 5.39 -18.37 -2.50
C SER A 178 5.94 -19.09 -1.28
N LYS A 179 5.41 -20.26 -1.00
CA LYS A 179 5.97 -21.19 -0.02
C LYS A 179 7.19 -21.87 -0.66
N ARG A 180 8.38 -21.48 -0.23
CA ARG A 180 9.61 -22.18 -0.57
C ARG A 180 9.91 -23.22 0.53
#